data_f35e7b2bebae7ecd378f10dbb8370cfd
#
_entry.id   f35e7b2bebae7ecd378f10dbb8370cfd
#
_cell.length_a   1.000
_cell.length_b   1.000
_cell.length_c   1.000
_cell.angle_alpha   90.00
_cell.angle_beta   90.00
_cell.angle_gamma   90.00
#
_symmetry.space_group_name_H-M   'P 1'
#
loop_
_entity.id
_entity.type
_entity.pdbx_description
1 polymer ?
#
loop_
_entity_poly.entity_id
_entity_poly.type
_entity_poly.pdbx_seq_one_letter_code
_entity_poly.pdbx_strand_id
1 'polypeptide(L)'
;TSGNLLFQGRADGYFAAYAADSGQLLWESPTHVGIMAAPVSYSIDGEQYVTVVAGWGGAYGLASGAPRHKGNVLSKGRILTYKLGGDLTLPEPEVTYLAIPAPPAMDYTPEQVAEGQDLFHQYCAVCHGPGGGTQGPVASLLYSDQSVHEIWDAIVVGGAFTQKGMPNFKHALDSRKSQAIRAYVIELTKGTIAFCESDYREQYPELLDTACELPVIGGE
;
A
#
# COMPACT_ATOMS: atom_id res chain seq x y z
N THR A 1 -9.56 -2.26 -29.61
CA THR A 1 -8.79 -2.67 -30.78
C THR A 1 -9.69 -2.82 -32.00
N SER A 2 -9.11 -2.85 -33.21
CA SER A 2 -9.88 -3.14 -34.46
C SER A 2 -10.52 -4.54 -34.46
N GLY A 3 -10.06 -5.46 -33.63
CA GLY A 3 -10.61 -6.80 -33.46
C GLY A 3 -11.73 -6.91 -32.42
N ASN A 4 -12.45 -5.83 -32.13
CA ASN A 4 -13.56 -5.79 -31.18
C ASN A 4 -13.17 -6.19 -29.73
N LEU A 5 -11.91 -5.96 -29.33
CA LEU A 5 -11.42 -6.22 -27.97
C LEU A 5 -11.21 -4.93 -27.19
N LEU A 6 -11.71 -4.91 -25.97
CA LEU A 6 -11.40 -3.92 -24.94
C LEU A 6 -10.52 -4.59 -23.88
N PHE A 7 -9.36 -3.98 -23.61
CA PHE A 7 -8.46 -4.42 -22.53
C PHE A 7 -8.59 -3.53 -21.32
N GLN A 8 -8.69 -4.14 -20.13
CA GLN A 8 -8.83 -3.43 -18.88
C GLN A 8 -7.95 -4.03 -17.80
N GLY A 9 -7.16 -3.18 -17.14
CA GLY A 9 -6.56 -3.48 -15.86
C GLY A 9 -7.58 -3.29 -14.73
N ARG A 10 -7.62 -4.21 -13.78
CA ARG A 10 -8.58 -4.20 -12.68
C ARG A 10 -7.87 -4.00 -11.34
N ALA A 11 -8.57 -3.37 -10.40
CA ALA A 11 -8.08 -3.14 -9.04
C ALA A 11 -7.95 -4.44 -8.22
N ASP A 12 -8.68 -5.49 -8.60
CA ASP A 12 -8.63 -6.80 -7.96
C ASP A 12 -7.45 -7.69 -8.39
N GLY A 13 -6.52 -7.14 -9.20
CA GLY A 13 -5.29 -7.84 -9.58
C GLY A 13 -5.43 -8.72 -10.81
N TYR A 14 -6.35 -8.38 -11.71
CA TYR A 14 -6.49 -9.06 -12.98
C TYR A 14 -6.33 -8.10 -14.16
N PHE A 15 -5.76 -8.61 -15.24
CA PHE A 15 -5.82 -7.98 -16.56
C PHE A 15 -6.80 -8.76 -17.42
N ALA A 16 -7.75 -8.08 -18.02
CA ALA A 16 -8.87 -8.72 -18.68
C ALA A 16 -9.09 -8.20 -20.11
N ALA A 17 -9.63 -9.06 -20.98
CA ALA A 17 -10.12 -8.72 -22.31
C ALA A 17 -11.62 -8.98 -22.39
N TYR A 18 -12.35 -7.99 -22.90
CA TYR A 18 -13.80 -8.04 -23.10
C TYR A 18 -14.15 -7.86 -24.58
N ALA A 19 -15.28 -8.43 -24.99
CA ALA A 19 -15.91 -8.06 -26.25
C ALA A 19 -16.40 -6.61 -26.17
N ALA A 20 -15.94 -5.74 -27.07
CA ALA A 20 -16.21 -4.31 -26.97
C ALA A 20 -17.67 -3.93 -27.26
N ASP A 21 -18.40 -4.78 -27.99
CA ASP A 21 -19.81 -4.60 -28.35
C ASP A 21 -20.80 -5.08 -27.27
N SER A 22 -20.42 -6.08 -26.47
CA SER A 22 -21.32 -6.72 -25.51
C SER A 22 -20.86 -6.58 -24.05
N GLY A 23 -19.59 -6.25 -23.81
CA GLY A 23 -19.00 -6.25 -22.47
C GLY A 23 -18.74 -7.66 -21.91
N GLN A 24 -18.91 -8.71 -22.74
CA GLN A 24 -18.64 -10.08 -22.30
C GLN A 24 -17.17 -10.26 -21.97
N LEU A 25 -16.84 -10.82 -20.79
CA LEU A 25 -15.50 -11.24 -20.45
C LEU A 25 -15.07 -12.42 -21.34
N LEU A 26 -14.00 -12.23 -22.08
CA LEU A 26 -13.44 -13.23 -23.01
C LEU A 26 -12.19 -13.91 -22.44
N TRP A 27 -11.41 -13.19 -21.66
CA TRP A 27 -10.15 -13.68 -21.11
C TRP A 27 -9.74 -12.83 -19.91
N GLU A 28 -9.06 -13.44 -18.94
CA GLU A 28 -8.38 -12.73 -17.86
C GLU A 28 -7.11 -13.47 -17.42
N SER A 29 -6.17 -12.71 -16.86
CA SER A 29 -4.91 -13.21 -16.30
C SER A 29 -4.63 -12.54 -14.97
N PRO A 30 -4.22 -13.30 -13.94
CA PRO A 30 -3.82 -12.73 -12.66
C PRO A 30 -2.53 -11.92 -12.83
N THR A 31 -2.45 -10.78 -12.15
CA THR A 31 -1.28 -9.91 -12.12
C THR A 31 -0.70 -9.79 -10.71
N HIS A 32 -1.38 -10.35 -9.73
CA HIS A 32 -1.04 -10.36 -8.29
C HIS A 32 -0.91 -8.97 -7.65
N VAL A 33 -1.29 -7.92 -8.39
CA VAL A 33 -1.32 -6.53 -7.92
C VAL A 33 -2.29 -5.74 -8.80
N GLY A 34 -2.98 -4.76 -8.21
CA GLY A 34 -3.93 -3.93 -8.95
C GLY A 34 -3.27 -3.16 -10.09
N ILE A 35 -4.06 -2.85 -11.11
CA ILE A 35 -3.61 -2.13 -12.30
C ILE A 35 -4.31 -0.77 -12.35
N MET A 36 -3.52 0.30 -12.33
CA MET A 36 -3.99 1.68 -12.45
C MET A 36 -3.63 2.32 -13.80
N ALA A 37 -2.70 1.72 -14.53
CA ALA A 37 -2.25 2.22 -15.82
C ALA A 37 -3.14 1.73 -16.96
N ALA A 38 -3.30 2.56 -18.00
CA ALA A 38 -3.91 2.14 -19.23
C ALA A 38 -2.99 1.17 -20.00
N PRO A 39 -3.55 0.11 -20.62
CA PRO A 39 -2.76 -0.77 -21.48
C PRO A 39 -2.40 -0.11 -22.81
N VAL A 40 -1.28 -0.55 -23.38
CA VAL A 40 -0.82 -0.14 -24.70
C VAL A 40 -0.86 -1.35 -25.64
N SER A 41 -1.51 -1.22 -26.79
CA SER A 41 -1.51 -2.24 -27.85
C SER A 41 -0.63 -1.78 -29.01
N TYR A 42 0.23 -2.67 -29.49
CA TYR A 42 1.14 -2.41 -30.58
C TYR A 42 1.39 -3.69 -31.41
N SER A 43 2.04 -3.56 -32.53
CA SER A 43 2.39 -4.68 -33.41
C SER A 43 3.89 -4.70 -33.70
N ILE A 44 4.49 -5.91 -33.67
CA ILE A 44 5.85 -6.18 -34.10
C ILE A 44 5.79 -7.34 -35.10
N ASP A 45 6.34 -7.16 -36.27
CA ASP A 45 6.38 -8.17 -37.35
C ASP A 45 5.00 -8.79 -37.66
N GLY A 46 3.94 -7.97 -37.61
CA GLY A 46 2.56 -8.38 -37.86
C GLY A 46 1.87 -9.08 -36.72
N GLU A 47 2.54 -9.33 -35.61
CA GLU A 47 1.96 -9.89 -34.39
C GLU A 47 1.53 -8.79 -33.38
N GLN A 48 0.36 -8.94 -32.80
CA GLN A 48 -0.17 -8.01 -31.81
C GLN A 48 0.35 -8.34 -30.40
N TYR A 49 0.79 -7.29 -29.71
CA TYR A 49 1.15 -7.31 -28.29
C TYR A 49 0.28 -6.31 -27.52
N VAL A 50 0.02 -6.64 -26.28
CA VAL A 50 -0.64 -5.74 -25.33
C VAL A 50 0.21 -5.69 -24.07
N THR A 51 0.69 -4.50 -23.72
CA THR A 51 1.52 -4.30 -22.53
C THR A 51 0.77 -3.45 -21.50
N VAL A 52 0.88 -3.82 -20.25
CA VAL A 52 0.32 -3.08 -19.12
C VAL A 52 1.34 -2.99 -17.97
N VAL A 53 1.33 -1.85 -17.28
CA VAL A 53 2.08 -1.67 -16.03
C VAL A 53 1.15 -1.98 -14.88
N ALA A 54 1.41 -3.08 -14.18
CA ALA A 54 0.68 -3.48 -13.00
C ALA A 54 1.36 -2.91 -11.75
N GLY A 55 0.58 -2.30 -10.87
CA GLY A 55 1.05 -1.68 -9.64
C GLY A 55 0.09 -0.62 -9.11
N TRP A 56 0.19 -0.32 -7.82
CA TRP A 56 -0.64 0.66 -7.11
C TRP A 56 -0.12 2.10 -7.24
N GLY A 57 0.47 2.48 -8.36
CA GLY A 57 0.96 3.85 -8.56
C GLY A 57 -0.13 4.91 -8.38
N GLY A 58 0.27 6.06 -7.83
CA GLY A 58 -0.61 7.22 -7.69
C GLY A 58 -1.54 7.19 -6.46
N ALA A 59 -2.46 8.16 -6.43
CA ALA A 59 -3.31 8.43 -5.26
C ALA A 59 -4.45 7.43 -5.06
N TYR A 60 -4.80 6.63 -6.07
CA TYR A 60 -5.94 5.70 -5.98
C TYR A 60 -5.75 4.68 -4.86
N GLY A 61 -4.56 4.06 -4.75
CA GLY A 61 -4.26 3.11 -3.69
C GLY A 61 -4.32 3.72 -2.28
N LEU A 62 -4.01 5.02 -2.15
CA LEU A 62 -4.10 5.73 -0.88
C LEU A 62 -5.55 6.02 -0.50
N ALA A 63 -6.35 6.50 -1.46
CA ALA A 63 -7.72 6.97 -1.21
C ALA A 63 -8.73 5.82 -1.09
N SER A 64 -8.58 4.74 -1.87
CA SER A 64 -9.58 3.68 -1.98
C SER A 64 -9.43 2.57 -0.94
N GLY A 65 -8.28 2.44 -0.29
CA GLY A 65 -7.96 1.27 0.53
C GLY A 65 -7.85 -0.05 -0.25
N ALA A 66 -7.89 0.01 -1.58
CA ALA A 66 -7.85 -1.16 -2.46
C ALA A 66 -6.68 -2.12 -2.20
N PRO A 67 -5.46 -1.64 -1.82
CA PRO A 67 -4.36 -2.53 -1.46
C PRO A 67 -4.61 -3.42 -0.24
N ARG A 68 -5.66 -3.15 0.52
CA ARG A 68 -6.03 -3.95 1.71
C ARG A 68 -6.91 -5.16 1.39
N HIS A 69 -7.34 -5.32 0.15
CA HIS A 69 -8.15 -6.47 -0.22
C HIS A 69 -7.31 -7.74 -0.30
N LYS A 70 -7.86 -8.83 0.26
CA LYS A 70 -7.26 -10.16 0.28
C LYS A 70 -6.84 -10.59 -1.12
N GLY A 71 -5.60 -11.06 -1.27
CA GLY A 71 -5.03 -11.49 -2.56
C GLY A 71 -4.43 -10.35 -3.41
N ASN A 72 -4.56 -9.09 -2.99
CA ASN A 72 -4.14 -7.92 -3.77
C ASN A 72 -3.17 -7.01 -3.00
N VAL A 73 -2.54 -7.54 -1.99
CA VAL A 73 -1.71 -6.81 -1.05
C VAL A 73 -0.29 -6.54 -1.52
N LEU A 74 0.10 -7.14 -2.64
CA LEU A 74 1.47 -7.07 -3.11
C LEU A 74 1.71 -5.78 -3.87
N SER A 75 2.67 -4.99 -3.42
CA SER A 75 3.03 -3.70 -4.02
C SER A 75 4.16 -3.78 -5.05
N LYS A 76 4.61 -4.99 -5.41
CA LYS A 76 5.67 -5.17 -6.41
C LYS A 76 5.13 -4.86 -7.80
N GLY A 77 5.51 -3.70 -8.34
CA GLY A 77 5.15 -3.31 -9.71
C GLY A 77 5.78 -4.23 -10.75
N ARG A 78 5.04 -4.46 -11.85
CA ARG A 78 5.47 -5.29 -12.97
C ARG A 78 5.10 -4.65 -14.30
N ILE A 79 5.89 -4.93 -15.32
CA ILE A 79 5.53 -4.68 -16.72
C ILE A 79 5.19 -6.03 -17.33
N LEU A 80 3.94 -6.21 -17.73
CA LEU A 80 3.43 -7.45 -18.29
C LEU A 80 3.08 -7.23 -19.74
N THR A 81 3.60 -8.11 -20.61
CA THR A 81 3.32 -8.08 -22.04
C THR A 81 2.66 -9.38 -22.46
N TYR A 82 1.52 -9.27 -23.09
CA TYR A 82 0.70 -10.38 -23.57
C TYR A 82 0.71 -10.43 -25.10
N LYS A 83 0.68 -11.64 -25.63
CA LYS A 83 0.58 -11.96 -27.03
C LYS A 83 -0.48 -13.04 -27.24
N LEU A 84 -1.24 -12.97 -28.33
CA LEU A 84 -2.19 -14.04 -28.68
C LEU A 84 -1.45 -15.36 -28.86
N GLY A 85 -1.95 -16.43 -28.25
CA GLY A 85 -1.30 -17.74 -28.23
C GLY A 85 -0.08 -17.87 -27.34
N GLY A 86 0.23 -16.86 -26.52
CA GLY A 86 1.23 -16.98 -25.44
C GLY A 86 0.76 -17.93 -24.34
N ASP A 87 1.67 -18.73 -23.80
CA ASP A 87 1.40 -19.83 -22.84
C ASP A 87 2.10 -19.64 -21.49
N LEU A 88 2.87 -18.56 -21.34
CA LEU A 88 3.53 -18.27 -20.06
C LEU A 88 2.51 -17.82 -19.02
N THR A 89 2.59 -18.43 -17.86
CA THR A 89 1.82 -18.02 -16.66
C THR A 89 2.71 -17.26 -15.69
N LEU A 90 2.16 -16.21 -15.08
CA LEU A 90 2.86 -15.51 -14.03
C LEU A 90 2.93 -16.40 -12.78
N PRO A 91 4.12 -16.70 -12.24
CA PRO A 91 4.23 -17.54 -11.06
C PRO A 91 3.61 -16.84 -9.85
N GLU A 92 3.02 -17.64 -8.95
CA GLU A 92 2.53 -17.12 -7.66
C GLU A 92 3.71 -16.50 -6.88
N PRO A 93 3.53 -15.33 -6.31
CA PRO A 93 4.57 -14.71 -5.51
C PRO A 93 4.74 -15.44 -4.17
N GLU A 94 5.98 -15.64 -3.76
CA GLU A 94 6.26 -16.02 -2.39
C GLU A 94 5.99 -14.82 -1.47
N VAL A 95 5.06 -14.98 -0.54
CA VAL A 95 4.68 -13.94 0.43
C VAL A 95 5.13 -14.35 1.82
N THR A 96 5.92 -13.49 2.45
CA THR A 96 6.26 -13.59 3.87
C THR A 96 5.46 -12.53 4.63
N TYR A 97 5.01 -12.87 5.83
CA TYR A 97 4.28 -11.94 6.67
C TYR A 97 5.19 -11.44 7.81
N LEU A 98 5.26 -10.13 7.97
CA LEU A 98 6.00 -9.49 9.04
C LEU A 98 5.04 -9.09 10.17
N ALA A 99 5.38 -9.49 11.39
CA ALA A 99 4.70 -8.99 12.57
C ALA A 99 5.03 -7.51 12.81
N ILE A 100 4.11 -6.79 13.44
CA ILE A 100 4.34 -5.39 13.85
C ILE A 100 5.47 -5.36 14.89
N PRO A 101 6.56 -4.59 14.65
CA PRO A 101 7.64 -4.50 15.62
C PRO A 101 7.18 -3.75 16.87
N ALA A 102 7.71 -4.15 18.04
CA ALA A 102 7.47 -3.40 19.26
C ALA A 102 8.01 -1.97 19.12
N PRO A 103 7.18 -0.94 19.38
CA PRO A 103 7.64 0.45 19.27
C PRO A 103 8.65 0.78 20.39
N PRO A 104 9.52 1.78 20.18
CA PRO A 104 10.50 2.17 21.20
C PRO A 104 9.82 2.71 22.45
N ALA A 105 10.53 2.57 23.58
CA ALA A 105 10.12 3.24 24.82
C ALA A 105 10.22 4.76 24.64
N MET A 106 9.20 5.46 25.10
CA MET A 106 9.13 6.92 25.11
C MET A 106 8.26 7.37 26.28
N ASP A 107 8.71 8.36 27.03
CA ASP A 107 7.91 9.02 28.05
C ASP A 107 7.01 10.09 27.42
N TYR A 108 5.71 10.01 27.67
CA TYR A 108 4.71 10.97 27.21
C TYR A 108 3.49 10.97 28.12
N THR A 109 2.71 12.04 28.03
CA THR A 109 1.46 12.17 28.78
C THR A 109 0.25 11.87 27.89
N PRO A 110 -0.92 11.54 28.48
CA PRO A 110 -2.16 11.38 27.70
C PRO A 110 -2.52 12.61 26.85
N GLU A 111 -2.22 13.81 27.36
CA GLU A 111 -2.47 15.07 26.65
C GLU A 111 -1.58 15.21 25.41
N GLN A 112 -0.32 14.77 25.49
CA GLN A 112 0.57 14.73 24.33
C GLN A 112 0.07 13.75 23.27
N VAL A 113 -0.44 12.59 23.69
CA VAL A 113 -1.03 11.61 22.76
C VAL A 113 -2.27 12.19 22.08
N ALA A 114 -3.16 12.86 22.82
CA ALA A 114 -4.35 13.49 22.27
C ALA A 114 -4.00 14.62 21.26
N GLU A 115 -3.06 15.52 21.62
CA GLU A 115 -2.56 16.52 20.68
C GLU A 115 -1.94 15.87 19.44
N GLY A 116 -1.17 14.81 19.64
CA GLY A 116 -0.54 14.04 18.55
C GLY A 116 -1.55 13.42 17.62
N GLN A 117 -2.67 12.91 18.15
CA GLN A 117 -3.78 12.38 17.38
C GLN A 117 -4.40 13.42 16.45
N ASP A 118 -4.71 14.61 16.99
CA ASP A 118 -5.29 15.71 16.20
C ASP A 118 -4.35 16.15 15.08
N LEU A 119 -3.07 16.36 15.41
CA LEU A 119 -2.04 16.72 14.44
C LEU A 119 -1.80 15.62 13.39
N PHE A 120 -1.84 14.36 13.79
CA PHE A 120 -1.72 13.23 12.88
C PHE A 120 -2.85 13.22 11.85
N HIS A 121 -4.09 13.37 12.29
CA HIS A 121 -5.24 13.41 11.39
C HIS A 121 -5.20 14.60 10.45
N GLN A 122 -4.68 15.73 10.92
CA GLN A 122 -4.57 16.95 10.13
C GLN A 122 -3.48 16.87 9.04
N TYR A 123 -2.31 16.26 9.34
CA TYR A 123 -1.14 16.35 8.48
C TYR A 123 -0.66 15.03 7.89
N CYS A 124 -0.94 13.90 8.53
CA CYS A 124 -0.33 12.61 8.22
C CYS A 124 -1.32 11.59 7.64
N ALA A 125 -2.56 11.57 8.13
CA ALA A 125 -3.55 10.55 7.84
C ALA A 125 -3.93 10.46 6.34
N VAL A 126 -3.86 11.56 5.60
CA VAL A 126 -4.15 11.58 4.16
C VAL A 126 -3.24 10.64 3.36
N CYS A 127 -1.99 10.48 3.80
CA CYS A 127 -1.02 9.59 3.16
C CYS A 127 -0.85 8.28 3.92
N HIS A 128 -0.77 8.33 5.27
CA HIS A 128 -0.47 7.16 6.11
C HIS A 128 -1.73 6.42 6.59
N GLY A 129 -2.92 6.85 6.16
CA GLY A 129 -4.20 6.29 6.62
C GLY A 129 -4.56 6.75 8.04
N PRO A 130 -5.85 6.75 8.39
CA PRO A 130 -6.33 7.23 9.71
C PRO A 130 -5.83 6.39 10.88
N GLY A 131 -5.51 5.13 10.64
CA GLY A 131 -4.92 4.20 11.61
C GLY A 131 -3.40 4.02 11.48
N GLY A 132 -2.70 4.91 10.75
CA GLY A 132 -1.24 4.81 10.55
C GLY A 132 -0.77 3.62 9.73
N GLY A 133 -1.67 2.71 9.38
CA GLY A 133 -1.40 1.51 8.61
C GLY A 133 -1.78 1.68 7.14
N THR A 134 -0.84 1.43 6.24
CA THR A 134 -1.06 1.36 4.80
C THR A 134 -0.41 0.12 4.23
N GLN A 135 -0.91 -0.36 3.10
CA GLN A 135 -0.29 -1.44 2.31
C GLN A 135 0.00 -0.97 0.88
N GLY A 136 0.01 0.33 0.67
CA GLY A 136 0.25 0.96 -0.62
C GLY A 136 1.68 1.48 -0.79
N PRO A 137 1.87 2.46 -1.67
CA PRO A 137 3.17 3.06 -1.95
C PRO A 137 3.75 3.91 -0.80
N VAL A 138 2.94 4.22 0.21
CA VAL A 138 3.36 4.96 1.41
C VAL A 138 3.61 3.98 2.54
N ALA A 139 4.70 4.17 3.26
CA ALA A 139 5.07 3.30 4.36
C ALA A 139 4.01 3.29 5.47
N SER A 140 3.70 2.10 5.98
CA SER A 140 2.90 1.94 7.19
C SER A 140 3.71 2.39 8.41
N LEU A 141 3.17 3.33 9.17
CA LEU A 141 3.83 3.83 10.38
C LEU A 141 3.81 2.82 11.53
N LEU A 142 2.89 1.85 11.49
CA LEU A 142 2.85 0.75 12.45
C LEU A 142 4.11 -0.13 12.41
N TYR A 143 4.82 -0.11 11.27
CA TYR A 143 6.05 -0.88 11.04
C TYR A 143 7.32 -0.01 11.15
N SER A 144 7.20 1.20 11.72
CA SER A 144 8.35 2.05 12.00
C SER A 144 9.22 1.42 13.09
N ASP A 145 10.44 1.07 12.73
CA ASP A 145 11.41 0.50 13.64
C ASP A 145 12.14 1.56 14.49
N GLN A 146 13.01 1.12 15.37
CA GLN A 146 13.82 1.98 16.23
C GLN A 146 14.56 3.05 15.44
N SER A 147 15.14 2.73 14.29
CA SER A 147 15.95 3.66 13.49
C SER A 147 15.12 4.81 12.91
N VAL A 148 13.89 4.55 12.52
CA VAL A 148 12.94 5.59 12.06
C VAL A 148 12.56 6.52 13.22
N HIS A 149 12.31 5.96 14.39
CA HIS A 149 11.98 6.75 15.58
C HIS A 149 13.15 7.60 16.09
N GLU A 150 14.39 7.17 15.91
CA GLU A 150 15.60 7.93 16.27
C GLU A 150 15.77 9.19 15.42
N ILE A 151 15.41 9.13 14.15
CA ILE A 151 15.50 10.26 13.22
C ILE A 151 14.14 10.93 12.93
N TRP A 152 13.15 10.71 13.79
CA TRP A 152 11.76 11.16 13.58
C TRP A 152 11.65 12.65 13.21
N ASP A 153 12.26 13.54 14.00
CA ASP A 153 12.22 14.98 13.72
C ASP A 153 12.97 15.35 12.43
N ALA A 154 14.06 14.63 12.12
CA ALA A 154 14.77 14.84 10.87
C ALA A 154 13.90 14.48 9.66
N ILE A 155 13.01 13.48 9.81
CA ILE A 155 12.03 13.11 8.77
C ILE A 155 10.92 14.15 8.70
N VAL A 156 10.19 14.36 9.80
CA VAL A 156 8.93 15.12 9.84
C VAL A 156 9.17 16.62 9.67
N VAL A 157 10.12 17.18 10.40
CA VAL A 157 10.43 18.61 10.39
C VAL A 157 11.59 18.92 9.44
N GLY A 158 12.63 18.10 9.47
CA GLY A 158 13.85 18.30 8.69
C GLY A 158 13.73 17.94 7.21
N GLY A 159 12.76 17.07 6.84
CA GLY A 159 12.52 16.67 5.46
C GLY A 159 13.53 15.65 4.91
N ALA A 160 14.11 14.81 5.75
CA ALA A 160 15.07 13.78 5.33
C ALA A 160 14.55 12.86 4.23
N PHE A 161 13.22 12.68 4.12
CA PHE A 161 12.59 11.84 3.10
C PHE A 161 11.90 12.62 1.98
N THR A 162 12.18 13.91 1.82
CA THR A 162 11.57 14.72 0.76
C THR A 162 11.82 14.13 -0.63
N GLN A 163 13.01 13.62 -0.88
CA GLN A 163 13.35 12.96 -2.15
C GLN A 163 12.65 11.60 -2.34
N LYS A 164 12.08 11.03 -1.27
CA LYS A 164 11.25 9.82 -1.30
C LYS A 164 9.74 10.12 -1.36
N GLY A 165 9.36 11.40 -1.49
CA GLY A 165 7.98 11.85 -1.62
C GLY A 165 7.30 12.25 -0.31
N MET A 166 7.92 12.13 0.85
CA MET A 166 7.38 12.63 2.11
C MET A 166 7.77 14.10 2.30
N PRO A 167 6.83 15.06 2.30
CA PRO A 167 7.14 16.48 2.48
C PRO A 167 7.68 16.75 3.90
N ASN A 168 8.45 17.85 4.07
CA ASN A 168 8.72 18.36 5.41
C ASN A 168 7.57 19.24 5.88
N PHE A 169 7.33 19.25 7.19
CA PHE A 169 6.23 19.99 7.80
C PHE A 169 6.72 21.16 8.67
N LYS A 170 7.96 21.63 8.51
CA LYS A 170 8.55 22.72 9.31
C LYS A 170 7.74 24.04 9.29
N HIS A 171 6.90 24.23 8.28
CA HIS A 171 6.04 25.42 8.17
C HIS A 171 4.83 25.35 9.11
N ALA A 172 4.47 24.16 9.62
CA ALA A 172 3.28 23.92 10.46
C ALA A 172 3.62 23.24 11.79
N LEU A 173 4.69 22.45 11.83
CA LEU A 173 5.11 21.63 12.96
C LEU A 173 6.50 22.07 13.46
N ASP A 174 6.62 22.24 14.74
CA ASP A 174 7.90 22.29 15.47
C ASP A 174 8.24 20.91 16.05
N SER A 175 9.41 20.78 16.69
CA SER A 175 9.85 19.52 17.31
C SER A 175 8.88 19.04 18.40
N ARG A 176 8.30 19.95 19.21
CA ARG A 176 7.35 19.58 20.25
C ARG A 176 6.10 18.90 19.67
N LYS A 177 5.50 19.50 18.62
CA LYS A 177 4.34 18.94 17.92
C LYS A 177 4.70 17.65 17.19
N SER A 178 5.87 17.58 16.58
CA SER A 178 6.40 16.38 15.96
C SER A 178 6.53 15.21 16.97
N GLN A 179 7.05 15.50 18.17
CA GLN A 179 7.14 14.48 19.23
C GLN A 179 5.75 14.08 19.78
N ALA A 180 4.76 14.98 19.79
CA ALA A 180 3.39 14.61 20.13
C ALA A 180 2.81 13.63 19.09
N ILE A 181 3.03 13.86 17.79
CA ILE A 181 2.64 12.91 16.74
C ILE A 181 3.35 11.56 16.92
N ARG A 182 4.65 11.59 17.26
CA ARG A 182 5.42 10.37 17.54
C ARG A 182 4.83 9.58 18.70
N ALA A 183 4.46 10.25 19.79
CA ALA A 183 3.80 9.63 20.94
C ALA A 183 2.48 8.96 20.54
N TYR A 184 1.65 9.64 19.74
CA TYR A 184 0.42 9.06 19.22
C TYR A 184 0.68 7.82 18.35
N VAL A 185 1.65 7.85 17.43
CA VAL A 185 1.99 6.70 16.58
C VAL A 185 2.47 5.51 17.41
N ILE A 186 3.25 5.75 18.48
CA ILE A 186 3.68 4.71 19.41
C ILE A 186 2.48 4.09 20.13
N GLU A 187 1.55 4.89 20.65
CA GLU A 187 0.34 4.38 21.31
C GLU A 187 -0.57 3.62 20.35
N LEU A 188 -0.73 4.15 19.13
CA LEU A 188 -1.49 3.48 18.06
C LEU A 188 -0.90 2.10 17.73
N THR A 189 0.43 2.01 17.64
CA THR A 189 1.15 0.75 17.38
C THR A 189 0.96 -0.24 18.54
N LYS A 190 1.11 0.20 19.79
CA LYS A 190 0.85 -0.63 20.99
C LYS A 190 -0.59 -1.15 21.01
N GLY A 191 -1.55 -0.27 20.75
CA GLY A 191 -2.97 -0.64 20.72
C GLY A 191 -3.26 -1.66 19.60
N THR A 192 -2.62 -1.51 18.43
CA THR A 192 -2.76 -2.46 17.33
C THR A 192 -2.14 -3.81 17.68
N ILE A 193 -0.96 -3.85 18.28
CA ILE A 193 -0.33 -5.10 18.74
C ILE A 193 -1.24 -5.80 19.76
N ALA A 194 -1.73 -5.08 20.77
CA ALA A 194 -2.63 -5.64 21.78
C ALA A 194 -3.93 -6.20 21.17
N PHE A 195 -4.49 -5.50 20.17
CA PHE A 195 -5.63 -6.01 19.41
C PHE A 195 -5.29 -7.30 18.67
N CYS A 196 -4.14 -7.36 17.99
CA CYS A 196 -3.69 -8.52 17.24
C CYS A 196 -3.40 -9.76 18.12
N GLU A 197 -3.03 -9.54 19.38
CA GLU A 197 -2.78 -10.59 20.37
C GLU A 197 -4.03 -11.00 21.15
N SER A 198 -5.15 -10.30 20.98
CA SER A 198 -6.39 -10.55 21.70
C SER A 198 -7.27 -11.64 21.07
N ASP A 199 -8.18 -12.20 21.87
CA ASP A 199 -9.19 -13.18 21.41
C ASP A 199 -10.18 -12.56 20.39
N TYR A 200 -10.24 -11.24 20.25
CA TYR A 200 -10.97 -10.54 19.19
C TYR A 200 -10.51 -10.95 17.81
N ARG A 201 -9.29 -11.38 17.69
CA ARG A 201 -8.71 -11.93 16.48
C ARG A 201 -9.55 -13.09 15.93
N GLU A 202 -9.97 -14.02 16.75
CA GLU A 202 -10.78 -15.16 16.34
C GLU A 202 -12.21 -14.76 15.96
N GLN A 203 -12.70 -13.66 16.54
CA GLN A 203 -14.07 -13.19 16.35
C GLN A 203 -14.25 -12.36 15.06
N TYR A 204 -13.18 -11.74 14.55
CA TYR A 204 -13.20 -10.87 13.36
C TYR A 204 -12.05 -11.21 12.41
N PRO A 205 -12.06 -12.41 11.80
CA PRO A 205 -10.96 -12.86 10.94
C PRO A 205 -10.75 -11.96 9.71
N GLU A 206 -11.77 -11.26 9.24
CA GLU A 206 -11.68 -10.32 8.12
C GLU A 206 -10.85 -9.06 8.42
N LEU A 207 -10.66 -8.71 9.70
CA LEU A 207 -9.82 -7.59 10.10
C LEU A 207 -8.33 -7.96 10.19
N LEU A 208 -8.01 -9.25 10.20
CA LEU A 208 -6.68 -9.78 10.45
C LEU A 208 -5.69 -9.58 9.32
N ASP A 209 -6.17 -9.78 8.10
CA ASP A 209 -5.30 -9.77 6.91
C ASP A 209 -4.72 -8.37 6.60
N THR A 210 -5.13 -7.34 7.34
CA THR A 210 -4.81 -5.96 7.00
C THR A 210 -4.14 -5.14 8.09
N ALA A 211 -4.28 -5.53 9.35
CA ALA A 211 -3.77 -4.75 10.47
C ALA A 211 -2.59 -5.40 11.19
N CYS A 212 -2.58 -6.73 11.28
CA CYS A 212 -1.69 -7.46 12.17
C CYS A 212 -0.42 -8.00 11.51
N GLU A 213 -0.43 -8.17 10.20
CA GLU A 213 0.70 -8.74 9.45
C GLU A 213 0.91 -7.98 8.15
N LEU A 214 2.13 -7.54 7.89
CA LEU A 214 2.50 -6.91 6.63
C LEU A 214 3.00 -7.98 5.66
N PRO A 215 2.29 -8.22 4.56
CA PRO A 215 2.81 -9.09 3.51
C PRO A 215 3.99 -8.42 2.81
N VAL A 216 5.08 -9.13 2.72
CA VAL A 216 6.24 -8.76 1.91
C VAL A 216 6.51 -9.83 0.88
N ILE A 217 6.81 -9.42 -0.34
CA ILE A 217 7.23 -10.37 -1.35
C ILE A 217 8.66 -10.73 -1.04
N GLY A 218 8.94 -12.04 -0.94
CA GLY A 218 10.28 -12.57 -0.80
C GLY A 218 11.17 -11.92 -1.85
N GLY A 219 12.15 -11.15 -1.37
CA GLY A 219 13.03 -10.40 -2.24
C GLY A 219 14.33 -11.13 -2.48
N GLU A 220 14.88 -10.98 -3.65
CA GLU A 220 16.32 -10.88 -3.82
C GLU A 220 16.76 -9.44 -3.54
#